data_73e5afb0843cedbc65b9a8c632172e7e
#
_entry.id   73e5afb0843cedbc65b9a8c632172e7e
#
_cell.length_a   1.000
_cell.length_b   1.000
_cell.length_c   1.000
_cell.angle_alpha   90.00
_cell.angle_beta   90.00
_cell.angle_gamma   90.00
#
_symmetry.space_group_name_H-M   'P 1'
#
loop_
_entity.id
_entity.type
_entity.pdbx_description
1 polymer ?
#
loop_
_entity_poly.entity_id
_entity_poly.type
_entity_poly.pdbx_seq_one_letter_code
_entity_poly.pdbx_strand_id
1 'polypeptide(L)'
;MNIRDAFKGLNIDVPVTYSGELMSFTMMKVDDFKISKDYQRHISPSAIKKGGKLDLSKLTPIVACKRPDGDFFVVDGQHRTLRVLHSDYTGEVPVVIHEHKEDASIAECKEVEAKLFFELNSLSKKPTKLDEVRAGIFTREIKSMRIYDALRALKAKCDNVGYMGDNAARRELAR
;
A
#
# COMPACT_ATOMS: atom_id res chain seq x y z
N MET A 1 23.72 -5.02 3.35
CA MET A 1 23.72 -4.40 2.00
C MET A 1 22.77 -3.21 2.04
N ASN A 2 23.23 -2.01 1.71
CA ASN A 2 22.38 -0.83 1.67
C ASN A 2 21.58 -0.78 0.34
N ILE A 3 20.57 0.08 0.27
CA ILE A 3 19.68 0.14 -0.90
C ILE A 3 20.44 0.58 -2.17
N ARG A 4 21.45 1.47 -2.04
CA ARG A 4 22.24 1.92 -3.18
C ARG A 4 23.08 0.79 -3.78
N ASP A 5 23.66 -0.08 -2.92
CA ASP A 5 24.43 -1.24 -3.37
C ASP A 5 23.55 -2.30 -4.02
N ALA A 6 22.32 -2.47 -3.49
CA ALA A 6 21.34 -3.42 -4.04
C ALA A 6 20.92 -3.06 -5.47
N PHE A 7 20.92 -1.77 -5.81
CA PHE A 7 20.43 -1.25 -7.09
C PHE A 7 21.53 -0.54 -7.89
N LYS A 8 22.79 -0.82 -7.59
CA LYS A 8 23.95 -0.30 -8.35
C LYS A 8 23.86 -0.76 -9.81
N GLY A 9 23.86 0.19 -10.73
CA GLY A 9 23.75 -0.07 -12.18
C GLY A 9 22.35 0.16 -12.76
N LEU A 10 21.33 0.44 -11.95
CA LEU A 10 20.08 0.97 -12.46
C LEU A 10 20.27 2.46 -12.74
N ASN A 11 20.35 2.80 -14.03
CA ASN A 11 20.35 4.21 -14.46
C ASN A 11 18.91 4.65 -14.66
N ILE A 12 18.26 5.08 -13.57
CA ILE A 12 16.88 5.56 -13.57
C ILE A 12 16.93 7.02 -13.15
N ASP A 13 16.50 7.91 -14.05
CA ASP A 13 16.25 9.31 -13.73
C ASP A 13 14.77 9.47 -13.36
N VAL A 14 14.52 9.88 -12.13
CA VAL A 14 13.14 10.14 -11.64
C VAL A 14 13.03 11.65 -11.46
N PRO A 15 12.27 12.33 -12.31
CA PRO A 15 12.06 13.76 -12.14
C PRO A 15 11.31 14.01 -10.83
N VAL A 16 11.81 14.97 -10.05
CA VAL A 16 11.18 15.40 -8.80
C VAL A 16 10.39 16.67 -9.08
N THR A 17 9.09 16.64 -8.81
CA THR A 17 8.24 17.82 -8.80
C THR A 17 7.81 18.12 -7.37
N TYR A 18 7.86 19.38 -6.99
CA TYR A 18 7.36 19.85 -5.70
C TYR A 18 6.22 20.83 -5.94
N SER A 19 5.01 20.45 -5.52
CA SER A 19 3.81 21.28 -5.72
C SER A 19 3.72 22.49 -4.79
N GLY A 20 4.60 22.58 -3.80
CA GLY A 20 4.56 23.63 -2.78
C GLY A 20 3.49 23.41 -1.71
N GLU A 21 2.77 22.29 -1.75
CA GLU A 21 1.79 21.94 -0.71
C GLU A 21 2.51 21.52 0.58
N LEU A 22 2.00 22.01 1.72
CA LEU A 22 2.49 21.60 3.01
C LEU A 22 2.00 20.19 3.31
N MET A 23 2.95 19.30 3.61
CA MET A 23 2.66 17.96 4.05
C MET A 23 3.20 17.77 5.47
N SER A 24 2.34 17.33 6.38
CA SER A 24 2.70 17.06 7.78
C SER A 24 2.34 15.63 8.17
N PHE A 25 3.02 15.12 9.20
CA PHE A 25 2.72 13.82 9.81
C PHE A 25 2.32 14.04 11.26
N THR A 26 1.19 13.46 11.66
CA THR A 26 0.66 13.60 13.01
C THR A 26 -0.13 12.38 13.44
N MET A 27 -0.57 12.39 14.71
CA MET A 27 -1.51 11.41 15.26
C MET A 27 -2.87 12.08 15.42
N MET A 28 -3.96 11.42 14.99
CA MET A 28 -5.32 11.97 15.06
C MET A 28 -6.35 10.88 15.40
N LYS A 29 -7.47 11.28 16.00
CA LYS A 29 -8.62 10.41 16.20
C LYS A 29 -9.38 10.23 14.89
N VAL A 30 -9.87 9.01 14.67
CA VAL A 30 -10.63 8.71 13.43
C VAL A 30 -11.97 9.44 13.35
N ASP A 31 -12.51 9.87 14.48
CA ASP A 31 -13.76 10.64 14.55
C ASP A 31 -13.64 12.05 13.97
N ASP A 32 -12.40 12.56 13.85
CA ASP A 32 -12.12 13.89 13.29
C ASP A 32 -12.15 13.91 11.75
N PHE A 33 -12.30 12.74 11.11
CA PHE A 33 -12.26 12.64 9.65
C PHE A 33 -13.64 12.70 9.00
N LYS A 34 -13.66 13.32 7.83
CA LYS A 34 -14.78 13.31 6.89
C LYS A 34 -14.43 12.51 5.64
N ILE A 35 -15.45 12.04 4.94
CA ILE A 35 -15.33 11.30 3.68
C ILE A 35 -16.12 12.04 2.61
N SER A 36 -15.50 12.32 1.48
CA SER A 36 -16.19 12.87 0.31
C SER A 36 -16.79 11.75 -0.52
N LYS A 37 -18.11 11.80 -0.73
CA LYS A 37 -18.82 10.83 -1.61
C LYS A 37 -18.58 11.10 -3.09
N ASP A 38 -18.01 12.26 -3.46
CA ASP A 38 -17.87 12.69 -4.83
C ASP A 38 -16.78 11.91 -5.59
N TYR A 39 -15.70 11.50 -4.89
CA TYR A 39 -14.60 10.77 -5.50
C TYR A 39 -14.22 9.46 -4.77
N GLN A 40 -14.71 9.25 -3.55
CA GLN A 40 -14.41 8.03 -2.80
C GLN A 40 -15.28 6.86 -3.26
N ARG A 41 -14.70 5.66 -3.19
CA ARG A 41 -15.43 4.42 -3.51
C ARG A 41 -16.54 4.16 -2.51
N HIS A 42 -17.63 3.55 -2.99
CA HIS A 42 -18.63 2.98 -2.10
C HIS A 42 -17.99 1.87 -1.24
N ILE A 43 -18.24 1.95 0.06
CA ILE A 43 -17.69 0.98 1.00
C ILE A 43 -18.64 -0.19 1.16
N SER A 44 -18.12 -1.39 0.93
CA SER A 44 -18.84 -2.61 1.23
C SER A 44 -18.59 -3.02 2.70
N PRO A 45 -19.63 -3.22 3.51
CA PRO A 45 -19.47 -3.74 4.87
C PRO A 45 -18.73 -5.07 4.92
N SER A 46 -18.86 -5.89 3.88
CA SER A 46 -18.12 -7.15 3.75
C SER A 46 -16.62 -6.97 3.61
N ALA A 47 -16.17 -5.87 2.96
CA ALA A 47 -14.75 -5.57 2.82
C ALA A 47 -14.10 -5.18 4.16
N ILE A 48 -14.85 -4.50 5.04
CA ILE A 48 -14.41 -4.15 6.40
C ILE A 48 -14.22 -5.42 7.21
N LYS A 49 -15.21 -6.34 7.18
CA LYS A 49 -15.19 -7.61 7.92
C LYS A 49 -14.08 -8.57 7.45
N LYS A 50 -13.80 -8.62 6.15
CA LYS A 50 -12.74 -9.47 5.56
C LYS A 50 -11.34 -9.15 6.09
N GLY A 51 -11.11 -7.95 6.59
CA GLY A 51 -9.82 -7.53 7.16
C GLY A 51 -9.42 -8.26 8.44
N GLY A 52 -10.30 -9.09 9.03
CA GLY A 52 -10.04 -9.81 10.27
C GLY A 52 -9.78 -8.90 11.48
N LYS A 53 -9.03 -9.39 12.45
CA LYS A 53 -8.67 -8.61 13.65
C LYS A 53 -7.81 -7.40 13.28
N LEU A 54 -8.10 -6.25 13.88
CA LEU A 54 -7.28 -5.05 13.70
C LEU A 54 -5.95 -5.22 14.47
N ASP A 55 -4.86 -5.10 13.75
CA ASP A 55 -3.52 -5.09 14.32
C ASP A 55 -2.91 -3.69 14.09
N LEU A 56 -2.84 -2.91 15.16
CA LEU A 56 -2.36 -1.52 15.10
C LEU A 56 -0.88 -1.43 14.69
N SER A 57 -0.08 -2.46 14.96
CA SER A 57 1.33 -2.48 14.56
C SER A 57 1.52 -2.52 13.03
N LYS A 58 0.47 -2.91 12.31
CA LYS A 58 0.43 -3.00 10.84
C LYS A 58 -0.39 -1.87 10.21
N LEU A 59 -0.85 -0.92 11.01
CA LEU A 59 -1.63 0.19 10.50
C LEU A 59 -0.72 1.19 9.78
N THR A 60 -0.81 1.22 8.46
CA THR A 60 -0.12 2.26 7.66
C THR A 60 -0.83 3.60 7.82
N PRO A 61 -0.13 4.73 7.69
CA PRO A 61 -0.74 6.05 7.82
C PRO A 61 -1.96 6.24 6.93
N ILE A 62 -2.97 6.93 7.45
CA ILE A 62 -4.10 7.45 6.68
C ILE A 62 -3.61 8.70 5.96
N VAL A 63 -4.03 8.91 4.71
CA VAL A 63 -3.75 10.16 3.99
C VAL A 63 -5.02 11.00 3.98
N ALA A 64 -4.93 12.21 4.47
CA ALA A 64 -6.04 13.16 4.54
C ALA A 64 -5.63 14.53 4.00
N CYS A 65 -6.60 15.29 3.51
CA CYS A 65 -6.44 16.68 3.18
C CYS A 65 -7.16 17.56 4.20
N LYS A 66 -6.49 18.62 4.66
CA LYS A 66 -7.07 19.65 5.50
C LYS A 66 -7.55 20.79 4.62
N ARG A 67 -8.84 21.08 4.67
CA ARG A 67 -9.46 22.20 3.95
C ARG A 67 -9.37 23.51 4.74
N PRO A 68 -9.58 24.66 4.08
CA PRO A 68 -9.55 25.97 4.74
C PRO A 68 -10.56 26.14 5.89
N ASP A 69 -11.68 25.40 5.83
CA ASP A 69 -12.69 25.37 6.90
C ASP A 69 -12.25 24.58 8.15
N GLY A 70 -11.04 24.00 8.12
CA GLY A 70 -10.48 23.19 9.20
C GLY A 70 -10.86 21.73 9.17
N ASP A 71 -11.70 21.30 8.23
CA ASP A 71 -12.13 19.91 8.08
C ASP A 71 -11.06 19.03 7.45
N PHE A 72 -10.97 17.75 7.91
CA PHE A 72 -10.05 16.76 7.41
C PHE A 72 -10.79 15.72 6.56
N PHE A 73 -10.46 15.65 5.28
CA PHE A 73 -11.06 14.68 4.35
C PHE A 73 -10.08 13.55 4.04
N VAL A 74 -10.47 12.31 4.33
CA VAL A 74 -9.66 11.14 3.99
C VAL A 74 -9.55 11.01 2.48
N VAL A 75 -8.33 10.86 1.99
CA VAL A 75 -8.02 10.61 0.57
C VAL A 75 -7.65 9.14 0.36
N ASP A 76 -6.73 8.60 1.18
CA ASP A 76 -6.43 7.17 1.20
C ASP A 76 -6.52 6.61 2.60
N GLY A 77 -6.91 5.35 2.71
CA GLY A 77 -7.08 4.66 3.99
C GLY A 77 -8.52 4.59 4.50
N GLN A 78 -9.53 4.89 3.68
CA GLN A 78 -10.94 4.85 4.05
C GLN A 78 -11.34 3.53 4.76
N HIS A 79 -10.90 2.37 4.25
CA HIS A 79 -11.16 1.08 4.90
C HIS A 79 -10.44 0.94 6.25
N ARG A 80 -9.23 1.50 6.39
CA ARG A 80 -8.47 1.51 7.65
C ARG A 80 -9.18 2.36 8.69
N THR A 81 -9.58 3.57 8.32
CA THR A 81 -10.37 4.49 9.17
C THR A 81 -11.62 3.81 9.71
N LEU A 82 -12.39 3.15 8.82
CA LEU A 82 -13.63 2.47 9.24
C LEU A 82 -13.37 1.24 10.10
N ARG A 83 -12.30 0.50 9.86
CA ARG A 83 -11.94 -0.63 10.73
C ARG A 83 -11.55 -0.17 12.13
N VAL A 84 -10.85 0.95 12.24
CA VAL A 84 -10.54 1.57 13.54
C VAL A 84 -11.82 2.05 14.21
N LEU A 85 -12.67 2.78 13.51
CA LEU A 85 -13.95 3.28 14.02
C LEU A 85 -14.88 2.17 14.54
N HIS A 86 -14.85 0.98 13.92
CA HIS A 86 -15.65 -0.18 14.32
C HIS A 86 -14.89 -1.17 15.24
N SER A 87 -13.76 -0.77 15.78
CA SER A 87 -13.02 -1.53 16.81
C SER A 87 -13.21 -0.92 18.19
N ASP A 88 -12.69 -1.61 19.22
CA ASP A 88 -12.66 -1.08 20.58
C ASP A 88 -11.52 -0.07 20.83
N TYR A 89 -10.76 0.26 19.78
CA TYR A 89 -9.66 1.19 19.87
C TYR A 89 -10.14 2.65 19.82
N THR A 90 -9.83 3.40 20.87
CA THR A 90 -10.24 4.81 21.03
C THR A 90 -9.07 5.80 20.94
N GLY A 91 -7.88 5.30 20.62
CA GLY A 91 -6.67 6.12 20.52
C GLY A 91 -6.51 6.79 19.15
N GLU A 92 -5.38 7.43 18.98
CA GLU A 92 -5.01 8.13 17.76
C GLU A 92 -4.31 7.21 16.77
N VAL A 93 -4.45 7.51 15.49
CA VAL A 93 -3.83 6.78 14.37
C VAL A 93 -2.85 7.68 13.62
N PRO A 94 -1.82 7.11 12.97
CA PRO A 94 -0.88 7.89 12.17
C PRO A 94 -1.56 8.44 10.91
N VAL A 95 -1.32 9.71 10.63
CA VAL A 95 -1.92 10.45 9.51
C VAL A 95 -0.87 11.29 8.80
N VAL A 96 -0.92 11.26 7.48
CA VAL A 96 -0.25 12.23 6.60
C VAL A 96 -1.30 13.25 6.16
N ILE A 97 -1.07 14.51 6.44
CA ILE A 97 -1.98 15.60 6.11
C ILE A 97 -1.38 16.42 4.96
N HIS A 98 -2.16 16.62 3.91
CA HIS A 98 -1.92 17.60 2.86
C HIS A 98 -2.80 18.81 3.14
N GLU A 99 -2.20 20.00 3.31
CA GLU A 99 -2.95 21.22 3.58
C GLU A 99 -3.26 21.94 2.28
N HIS A 100 -4.54 22.27 2.05
CA HIS A 100 -4.94 23.16 0.98
C HIS A 100 -4.56 24.61 1.32
N LYS A 101 -4.44 25.44 0.28
CA LYS A 101 -4.25 26.89 0.45
C LYS A 101 -5.44 27.48 1.19
N GLU A 102 -5.19 28.48 2.03
CA GLU A 102 -6.23 29.12 2.86
C GLU A 102 -7.35 29.77 2.04
N ASP A 103 -7.04 30.21 0.81
CA ASP A 103 -7.98 30.84 -0.12
C ASP A 103 -8.64 29.86 -1.12
N ALA A 104 -8.32 28.56 -1.03
CA ALA A 104 -8.86 27.57 -1.96
C ALA A 104 -10.37 27.40 -1.80
N SER A 105 -11.09 27.43 -2.88
CA SER A 105 -12.52 27.10 -2.91
C SER A 105 -12.76 25.61 -2.64
N ILE A 106 -13.96 25.26 -2.17
CA ILE A 106 -14.34 23.86 -1.95
C ILE A 106 -14.25 23.02 -3.24
N ALA A 107 -14.51 23.63 -4.40
CA ALA A 107 -14.40 22.95 -5.69
C ALA A 107 -12.95 22.60 -6.02
N GLU A 108 -12.02 23.53 -5.85
CA GLU A 108 -10.59 23.30 -6.03
C GLU A 108 -10.06 22.27 -5.04
N CYS A 109 -10.47 22.32 -3.77
CA CYS A 109 -10.10 21.31 -2.79
C CYS A 109 -10.51 19.90 -3.26
N LYS A 110 -11.75 19.72 -3.71
CA LYS A 110 -12.26 18.43 -4.20
C LYS A 110 -11.50 17.93 -5.43
N GLU A 111 -11.12 18.81 -6.33
CA GLU A 111 -10.34 18.46 -7.53
C GLU A 111 -8.96 17.93 -7.14
N VAL A 112 -8.24 18.64 -6.27
CA VAL A 112 -6.92 18.24 -5.76
C VAL A 112 -7.03 16.90 -4.99
N GLU A 113 -8.02 16.76 -4.12
CA GLU A 113 -8.26 15.54 -3.36
C GLU A 113 -8.56 14.34 -4.28
N ALA A 114 -9.38 14.53 -5.31
CA ALA A 114 -9.71 13.49 -6.28
C ALA A 114 -8.48 13.07 -7.11
N LYS A 115 -7.64 14.04 -7.51
CA LYS A 115 -6.39 13.79 -8.21
C LYS A 115 -5.42 12.99 -7.34
N LEU A 116 -5.22 13.40 -6.09
CA LEU A 116 -4.37 12.71 -5.13
C LEU A 116 -4.88 11.27 -4.86
N PHE A 117 -6.19 11.11 -4.68
CA PHE A 117 -6.82 9.80 -4.56
C PHE A 117 -6.51 8.88 -5.75
N PHE A 118 -6.63 9.40 -6.98
CA PHE A 118 -6.33 8.65 -8.19
C PHE A 118 -4.85 8.27 -8.26
N GLU A 119 -3.94 9.21 -8.02
CA GLU A 119 -2.50 8.99 -8.08
C GLU A 119 -2.04 7.93 -7.05
N LEU A 120 -2.44 8.06 -5.79
CA LEU A 120 -2.09 7.10 -4.74
C LEU A 120 -2.60 5.69 -5.04
N ASN A 121 -3.80 5.57 -5.63
CA ASN A 121 -4.36 4.25 -6.00
C ASN A 121 -3.76 3.67 -7.28
N SER A 122 -3.36 4.50 -8.25
CA SER A 122 -2.77 4.05 -9.52
C SER A 122 -1.32 3.62 -9.39
N LEU A 123 -0.55 4.25 -8.51
CA LEU A 123 0.86 3.94 -8.25
C LEU A 123 1.04 2.71 -7.37
N SER A 124 0.02 2.30 -6.64
CA SER A 124 0.05 1.13 -5.75
C SER A 124 -0.03 -0.17 -6.56
N LYS A 125 1.11 -0.67 -7.02
CA LYS A 125 1.18 -2.03 -7.58
C LYS A 125 1.08 -3.05 -6.45
N LYS A 126 0.10 -3.95 -6.55
CA LYS A 126 0.03 -5.10 -5.64
C LYS A 126 1.26 -5.99 -5.88
N PRO A 127 1.86 -6.54 -4.80
CA PRO A 127 2.89 -7.56 -4.93
C PRO A 127 2.41 -8.68 -5.85
N THR A 128 3.30 -9.20 -6.67
CA THR A 128 3.01 -10.39 -7.47
C THR A 128 2.92 -11.61 -6.57
N LYS A 129 2.26 -12.68 -7.03
CA LYS A 129 2.22 -13.94 -6.29
C LYS A 129 3.62 -14.49 -5.97
N LEU A 130 4.60 -14.22 -6.83
CA LEU A 130 5.98 -14.61 -6.59
C LEU A 130 6.61 -13.81 -5.43
N ASP A 131 6.32 -12.52 -5.34
CA ASP A 131 6.79 -11.68 -4.23
C ASP A 131 6.15 -12.12 -2.90
N GLU A 132 4.86 -12.48 -2.93
CA GLU A 132 4.16 -13.03 -1.77
C GLU A 132 4.80 -14.36 -1.31
N VAL A 133 5.12 -15.26 -2.24
CA VAL A 133 5.79 -16.53 -1.92
C VAL A 133 7.18 -16.28 -1.35
N ARG A 134 7.97 -15.38 -1.93
CA ARG A 134 9.30 -15.01 -1.41
C ARG A 134 9.22 -14.49 0.03
N ALA A 135 8.29 -13.58 0.31
CA ALA A 135 8.07 -13.08 1.66
C ALA A 135 7.59 -14.20 2.60
N GLY A 136 6.67 -15.05 2.14
CA GLY A 136 6.14 -16.17 2.89
C GLY A 136 7.18 -17.23 3.28
N ILE A 137 8.23 -17.42 2.48
CA ILE A 137 9.37 -18.30 2.81
C ILE A 137 10.10 -17.75 4.05
N PHE A 138 10.36 -16.46 4.11
CA PHE A 138 11.02 -15.84 5.27
C PHE A 138 10.15 -15.91 6.54
N THR A 139 8.84 -15.81 6.41
CA THR A 139 7.90 -15.90 7.52
C THR A 139 7.51 -17.36 7.85
N ARG A 140 8.09 -18.33 7.14
CA ARG A 140 7.77 -19.78 7.27
C ARG A 140 6.29 -20.11 7.09
N GLU A 141 5.62 -19.35 6.23
CA GLU A 141 4.22 -19.59 5.88
C GLU A 141 4.13 -20.95 5.15
N ILE A 142 3.26 -21.84 5.64
CA ILE A 142 3.20 -23.27 5.23
C ILE A 142 3.03 -23.43 3.72
N LYS A 143 2.16 -22.62 3.11
CA LYS A 143 1.90 -22.68 1.66
C LYS A 143 3.12 -22.28 0.85
N SER A 144 3.80 -21.23 1.24
CA SER A 144 5.02 -20.73 0.59
C SER A 144 6.19 -21.71 0.76
N MET A 145 6.31 -22.35 1.93
CA MET A 145 7.31 -23.39 2.16
C MET A 145 7.06 -24.61 1.27
N ARG A 146 5.81 -25.07 1.14
CA ARG A 146 5.48 -26.18 0.22
C ARG A 146 5.82 -25.88 -1.23
N ILE A 147 5.57 -24.64 -1.69
CA ILE A 147 5.95 -24.20 -3.04
C ILE A 147 7.48 -24.23 -3.18
N TYR A 148 8.21 -23.70 -2.20
CA TYR A 148 9.67 -23.70 -2.19
C TYR A 148 10.25 -25.11 -2.25
N ASP A 149 9.75 -26.03 -1.43
CA ASP A 149 10.20 -27.42 -1.39
C ASP A 149 9.92 -28.16 -2.70
N ALA A 150 8.74 -27.92 -3.31
CA ALA A 150 8.40 -28.45 -4.63
C ALA A 150 9.36 -27.94 -5.72
N LEU A 151 9.66 -26.64 -5.74
CA LEU A 151 10.59 -26.04 -6.69
C LEU A 151 12.01 -26.58 -6.51
N ARG A 152 12.45 -26.75 -5.25
CA ARG A 152 13.74 -27.34 -4.92
C ARG A 152 13.86 -28.79 -5.39
N ALA A 153 12.80 -29.58 -5.18
CA ALA A 153 12.74 -30.98 -5.64
C ALA A 153 12.77 -31.08 -7.18
N LEU A 154 12.06 -30.19 -7.87
CA LEU A 154 12.08 -30.11 -9.35
C LEU A 154 13.49 -29.72 -9.85
N LYS A 155 14.13 -28.73 -9.25
CA LYS A 155 15.50 -28.35 -9.60
C LYS A 155 16.46 -29.54 -9.44
N ALA A 156 16.42 -30.25 -8.32
CA ALA A 156 17.26 -31.42 -8.08
C ALA A 156 17.03 -32.56 -9.11
N LYS A 157 15.79 -32.74 -9.57
CA LYS A 157 15.49 -33.69 -10.65
C LYS A 157 16.05 -33.24 -11.99
N CYS A 158 15.96 -31.94 -12.32
CA CYS A 158 16.52 -31.38 -13.55
C CYS A 158 18.04 -31.43 -13.54
N ASP A 159 18.69 -31.14 -12.44
CA ASP A 159 20.15 -31.21 -12.29
C ASP A 159 20.68 -32.64 -12.44
N ASN A 160 19.93 -33.66 -11.95
CA ASN A 160 20.27 -35.08 -12.08
C ASN A 160 20.09 -35.64 -13.51
N VAL A 161 19.21 -35.06 -14.32
CA VAL A 161 18.94 -35.52 -15.69
C VAL A 161 19.87 -34.87 -16.72
N GLY A 162 20.69 -33.89 -16.32
CA GLY A 162 21.67 -33.22 -17.19
C GLY A 162 21.07 -32.44 -18.36
N TYR A 163 19.75 -32.13 -18.31
CA TYR A 163 19.03 -31.72 -19.52
C TYR A 163 18.40 -30.33 -19.52
N MET A 164 18.55 -29.55 -18.48
CA MET A 164 18.04 -28.16 -18.51
C MET A 164 19.03 -27.17 -17.94
N GLY A 165 19.62 -26.37 -18.81
CA GLY A 165 20.35 -25.18 -18.38
C GLY A 165 19.42 -24.19 -17.64
N ASP A 166 19.96 -23.35 -16.79
CA ASP A 166 19.28 -22.38 -15.91
C ASP A 166 18.14 -21.57 -16.57
N ASN A 167 18.21 -21.38 -17.90
CA ASN A 167 17.20 -20.64 -18.68
C ASN A 167 15.90 -21.43 -18.95
N ALA A 168 15.94 -22.75 -19.00
CA ALA A 168 14.76 -23.56 -19.24
C ALA A 168 13.95 -23.74 -17.96
N ALA A 169 14.59 -23.94 -16.82
CA ALA A 169 13.93 -23.97 -15.52
C ALA A 169 13.26 -22.63 -15.19
N ARG A 170 13.86 -21.50 -15.56
CA ARG A 170 13.25 -20.17 -15.40
C ARG A 170 12.02 -19.96 -16.27
N ARG A 171 11.96 -20.54 -17.46
CA ARG A 171 10.80 -20.45 -18.37
C ARG A 171 9.63 -21.32 -17.92
N GLU A 172 9.89 -22.47 -17.34
CA GLU A 172 8.86 -23.37 -16.79
C GLU A 172 8.22 -22.78 -15.51
N LEU A 173 9.00 -22.07 -14.70
CA LEU A 173 8.53 -21.37 -13.50
C LEU A 173 7.73 -20.07 -13.78
N ALA A 174 7.78 -19.58 -15.02
CA ALA A 174 7.07 -18.37 -15.47
C ALA A 174 5.72 -18.67 -16.15
N ARG A 175 5.38 -19.95 -16.35
CA ARG A 175 4.08 -20.43 -16.82
C ARG A 175 3.20 -20.88 -15.67
#